data_196a7929d30beb1818777a3b47855c92
#
_entry.id   196a7929d30beb1818777a3b47855c92
#
_cell.length_a   1.000
_cell.length_b   1.000
_cell.length_c   1.000
_cell.angle_alpha   90.00
_cell.angle_beta   90.00
_cell.angle_gamma   90.00
#
_symmetry.space_group_name_H-M   'P 1'
#
loop_
_entity.id
_entity.type
_entity.pdbx_description
1 polymer ?
#
loop_
_entity_poly.entity_id
_entity_poly.type
_entity_poly.pdbx_seq_one_letter_code
_entity_poly.pdbx_strand_id
1 'polypeptide(L)'
;MSKIRIIPIKTKKGLKAFIQFYYDLYEGNKYAVPYLRFDEWNTLSPKKNPAFDFCEAQYFLAVDEEARIVGRVAAIINHRANEEWNKKQVRFGWLDFKDDLQVSEALIEAVASWGRGQGMTEIVGPLGFTDMDREGMLVEGFHEKSTMYVNYNFPYYPQHMDSMFFHKDNDWLEYKVKVPAVTP
;
A
#
# COMPACT_ATOMS: atom_id res chain seq x y z
N MET A 1 6.10 -9.56 -24.19
CA MET A 1 5.39 -9.23 -22.94
C MET A 1 6.15 -9.87 -21.81
N SER A 2 6.68 -9.09 -20.88
CA SER A 2 7.43 -9.63 -19.73
C SER A 2 6.48 -10.39 -18.81
N LYS A 3 6.83 -11.60 -18.44
CA LYS A 3 5.99 -12.44 -17.57
C LYS A 3 6.18 -12.04 -16.11
N ILE A 4 5.25 -11.27 -15.56
CA ILE A 4 5.25 -10.93 -14.13
C ILE A 4 4.83 -12.14 -13.32
N ARG A 5 5.59 -12.44 -12.27
CA ARG A 5 5.30 -13.52 -11.32
C ARG A 5 5.05 -12.95 -9.93
N ILE A 6 3.93 -13.33 -9.32
CA ILE A 6 3.58 -12.95 -7.95
C ILE A 6 4.10 -13.98 -6.96
N ILE A 7 4.78 -13.50 -5.92
CA ILE A 7 5.37 -14.33 -4.85
C ILE A 7 4.70 -13.95 -3.52
N PRO A 8 3.92 -14.86 -2.91
CA PRO A 8 3.38 -14.63 -1.57
C PRO A 8 4.51 -14.72 -0.52
N ILE A 9 4.52 -13.78 0.39
CA ILE A 9 5.53 -13.70 1.46
C ILE A 9 5.14 -14.61 2.62
N LYS A 10 6.03 -15.56 2.95
CA LYS A 10 5.84 -16.52 4.06
C LYS A 10 7.00 -16.51 5.06
N THR A 11 8.04 -15.72 4.81
CA THR A 11 9.27 -15.75 5.60
C THR A 11 9.71 -14.35 6.03
N LYS A 12 10.49 -14.29 7.12
CA LYS A 12 11.12 -13.04 7.57
C LYS A 12 12.03 -12.43 6.49
N LYS A 13 12.72 -13.25 5.71
CA LYS A 13 13.55 -12.78 4.58
C LYS A 13 12.70 -12.12 3.51
N GLY A 14 11.57 -12.71 3.18
CA GLY A 14 10.60 -12.14 2.23
C GLY A 14 10.03 -10.82 2.74
N LEU A 15 9.65 -10.74 4.03
CA LEU A 15 9.16 -9.49 4.62
C LEU A 15 10.22 -8.38 4.62
N LYS A 16 11.48 -8.71 4.85
CA LYS A 16 12.59 -7.73 4.70
C LYS A 16 12.69 -7.22 3.27
N ALA A 17 12.58 -8.10 2.27
CA ALA A 17 12.61 -7.70 0.86
C ALA A 17 11.39 -6.84 0.49
N PHE A 18 10.22 -7.17 1.01
CA PHE A 18 8.99 -6.40 0.85
C PHE A 18 9.16 -4.95 1.38
N ILE A 19 9.70 -4.81 2.60
CA ILE A 19 9.97 -3.50 3.19
C ILE A 19 11.05 -2.76 2.39
N GLN A 20 12.14 -3.46 2.00
CA GLN A 20 13.26 -2.85 1.31
C GLN A 20 12.85 -2.25 -0.05
N PHE A 21 11.94 -2.89 -0.78
CA PHE A 21 11.52 -2.44 -2.10
C PHE A 21 11.03 -0.98 -2.14
N TYR A 22 10.33 -0.51 -1.10
CA TYR A 22 9.94 0.90 -1.01
C TYR A 22 11.14 1.85 -1.07
N TYR A 23 12.18 1.55 -0.30
CA TYR A 23 13.37 2.41 -0.24
C TYR A 23 14.16 2.38 -1.55
N ASP A 24 14.19 1.23 -2.22
CA ASP A 24 14.85 1.09 -3.52
C ASP A 24 14.06 1.83 -4.62
N LEU A 25 12.73 1.79 -4.58
CA LEU A 25 11.87 2.45 -5.56
C LEU A 25 11.95 3.98 -5.47
N TYR A 26 12.02 4.52 -4.25
CA TYR A 26 12.04 5.96 -4.01
C TYR A 26 13.46 6.51 -3.73
N GLU A 27 14.50 5.73 -3.99
CA GLU A 27 15.88 6.18 -3.83
C GLU A 27 16.15 7.45 -4.67
N GLY A 28 16.69 8.49 -4.02
CA GLY A 28 16.96 9.79 -4.65
C GLY A 28 15.73 10.68 -4.88
N ASN A 29 14.52 10.24 -4.57
CA ASN A 29 13.33 11.08 -4.65
C ASN A 29 13.27 12.06 -3.47
N LYS A 30 13.40 13.35 -3.77
CA LYS A 30 13.43 14.41 -2.73
C LYS A 30 12.08 14.74 -2.08
N TYR A 31 11.00 14.24 -2.64
CA TYR A 31 9.64 14.50 -2.16
C TYR A 31 9.09 13.36 -1.29
N ALA A 32 9.50 12.13 -1.55
CA ALA A 32 9.16 10.98 -0.73
C ALA A 32 9.94 11.01 0.59
N VAL A 33 9.25 11.06 1.72
CA VAL A 33 9.86 10.93 3.03
C VAL A 33 9.91 9.45 3.42
N PRO A 34 11.10 8.86 3.60
CA PRO A 34 11.21 7.46 3.92
C PRO A 34 10.65 7.17 5.31
N TYR A 35 9.90 6.09 5.40
CA TYR A 35 9.35 5.58 6.65
C TYR A 35 10.43 4.99 7.55
N LEU A 36 10.19 4.90 8.85
CA LEU A 36 11.11 4.25 9.76
C LEU A 36 11.03 2.72 9.57
N ARG A 37 12.15 2.09 9.22
CA ARG A 37 12.23 0.64 8.96
C ARG A 37 11.74 -0.20 10.15
N PHE A 38 11.97 0.28 11.36
CA PHE A 38 11.52 -0.38 12.57
C PHE A 38 10.00 -0.38 12.69
N ASP A 39 9.35 0.73 12.37
CA ASP A 39 7.90 0.85 12.40
C ASP A 39 7.25 -0.01 11.31
N GLU A 40 7.76 0.04 10.08
CA GLU A 40 7.32 -0.85 9.00
C GLU A 40 7.41 -2.32 9.41
N TRP A 41 8.53 -2.72 10.02
CA TRP A 41 8.71 -4.08 10.50
C TRP A 41 7.69 -4.46 11.59
N ASN A 42 7.44 -3.57 12.55
CA ASN A 42 6.49 -3.83 13.64
C ASN A 42 5.05 -3.89 13.11
N THR A 43 4.66 -2.93 12.27
CA THR A 43 3.32 -2.86 11.67
C THR A 43 3.01 -4.11 10.82
N LEU A 44 3.97 -4.58 10.04
CA LEU A 44 3.79 -5.73 9.15
C LEU A 44 4.05 -7.09 9.82
N SER A 45 4.47 -7.11 11.08
CA SER A 45 4.76 -8.36 11.79
C SER A 45 3.58 -8.84 12.63
N PRO A 46 3.01 -10.04 12.35
CA PRO A 46 1.87 -10.56 13.13
C PRO A 46 2.11 -10.68 14.63
N LYS A 47 3.38 -10.85 15.04
CA LYS A 47 3.76 -10.96 16.47
C LYS A 47 3.90 -9.61 17.17
N LYS A 48 3.87 -8.49 16.44
CA LYS A 48 4.15 -7.15 16.96
C LYS A 48 2.96 -6.21 16.86
N ASN A 49 2.17 -6.34 15.80
CA ASN A 49 1.03 -5.49 15.55
C ASN A 49 -0.24 -6.11 16.17
N PRO A 50 -0.86 -5.47 17.16
CA PRO A 50 -2.10 -5.97 17.79
C PRO A 50 -3.30 -5.97 16.82
N ALA A 51 -3.24 -5.27 15.69
CA ALA A 51 -4.28 -5.34 14.68
C ALA A 51 -4.50 -6.76 14.13
N PHE A 52 -3.52 -7.64 14.22
CA PHE A 52 -3.69 -9.05 13.85
C PHE A 52 -4.63 -9.85 14.77
N ASP A 53 -5.08 -9.28 15.88
CA ASP A 53 -6.15 -9.87 16.70
C ASP A 53 -7.51 -9.85 15.97
N PHE A 54 -7.69 -8.96 14.98
CA PHE A 54 -8.92 -8.79 14.21
C PHE A 54 -8.71 -8.58 12.71
N CYS A 55 -7.47 -8.65 12.25
CA CYS A 55 -7.12 -8.55 10.84
C CYS A 55 -6.37 -9.79 10.38
N GLU A 56 -6.57 -10.15 9.13
CA GLU A 56 -5.71 -11.08 8.38
C GLU A 56 -4.98 -10.33 7.29
N ALA A 57 -3.73 -10.73 6.99
CA ALA A 57 -2.97 -10.12 5.92
C ALA A 57 -2.10 -11.14 5.16
N GLN A 58 -1.97 -10.92 3.86
CA GLN A 58 -1.01 -11.59 2.99
C GLN A 58 -0.26 -10.55 2.18
N TYR A 59 1.06 -10.65 2.18
CA TYR A 59 1.94 -9.76 1.42
C TYR A 59 2.41 -10.42 0.14
N PHE A 60 2.54 -9.65 -0.93
CA PHE A 60 2.95 -10.13 -2.23
C PHE A 60 4.09 -9.26 -2.80
N LEU A 61 5.02 -9.91 -3.47
CA LEU A 61 6.00 -9.27 -4.34
C LEU A 61 5.73 -9.64 -5.78
N ALA A 62 5.81 -8.66 -6.68
CA ALA A 62 5.88 -8.89 -8.12
C ALA A 62 7.35 -8.94 -8.54
N VAL A 63 7.71 -9.96 -9.32
CA VAL A 63 9.05 -10.11 -9.89
C VAL A 63 8.98 -10.29 -11.40
N ASP A 64 9.95 -9.72 -12.10
CA ASP A 64 10.11 -9.86 -13.54
C ASP A 64 10.80 -11.19 -13.95
N GLU A 65 11.07 -11.36 -15.23
CA GLU A 65 11.73 -12.55 -15.77
C GLU A 65 13.15 -12.76 -15.26
N GLU A 66 13.85 -11.68 -14.92
CA GLU A 66 15.19 -11.70 -14.33
C GLU A 66 15.17 -11.86 -12.80
N ALA A 67 14.00 -12.15 -12.23
CA ALA A 67 13.77 -12.29 -10.78
C ALA A 67 14.05 -11.00 -9.96
N ARG A 68 14.01 -9.82 -10.58
CA ARG A 68 14.09 -8.53 -9.89
C ARG A 68 12.73 -8.18 -9.33
N ILE A 69 12.68 -7.64 -8.12
CA ILE A 69 11.44 -7.15 -7.54
C ILE A 69 11.04 -5.86 -8.29
N VAL A 70 9.82 -5.84 -8.80
CA VAL A 70 9.25 -4.72 -9.57
C VAL A 70 7.99 -4.14 -8.93
N GLY A 71 7.47 -4.77 -7.87
CA GLY A 71 6.34 -4.25 -7.11
C GLY A 71 6.07 -5.03 -5.83
N ARG A 72 5.27 -4.42 -4.97
CA ARG A 72 4.77 -5.01 -3.71
C ARG A 72 3.34 -4.58 -3.44
N VAL A 73 2.60 -5.38 -2.69
CA VAL A 73 1.28 -5.03 -2.15
C VAL A 73 0.95 -5.87 -0.93
N ALA A 74 0.26 -5.27 0.03
CA ALA A 74 -0.38 -5.97 1.15
C ALA A 74 -1.86 -6.15 0.86
N ALA A 75 -2.38 -7.38 0.97
CA ALA A 75 -3.79 -7.68 1.05
C ALA A 75 -4.17 -7.80 2.52
N ILE A 76 -5.21 -7.11 2.96
CA ILE A 76 -5.63 -7.04 4.37
C ILE A 76 -7.14 -7.20 4.45
N ILE A 77 -7.61 -8.02 5.38
CA ILE A 77 -9.02 -8.11 5.76
C ILE A 77 -9.13 -7.65 7.20
N ASN A 78 -9.87 -6.56 7.43
CA ASN A 78 -10.24 -6.12 8.77
C ASN A 78 -11.64 -6.66 9.08
N HIS A 79 -11.70 -7.75 9.84
CA HIS A 79 -12.96 -8.43 10.16
C HIS A 79 -13.91 -7.55 10.98
N ARG A 80 -13.38 -6.74 11.92
CA ARG A 80 -14.20 -5.81 12.71
C ARG A 80 -14.87 -4.77 11.84
N ALA A 81 -14.11 -4.14 10.94
CA ALA A 81 -14.67 -3.12 10.04
C ALA A 81 -15.70 -3.74 9.09
N ASN A 82 -15.41 -4.92 8.55
CA ASN A 82 -16.34 -5.63 7.69
C ASN A 82 -17.66 -6.01 8.41
N GLU A 83 -17.57 -6.43 9.65
CA GLU A 83 -18.73 -6.75 10.48
C GLU A 83 -19.53 -5.50 10.85
N GLU A 84 -18.85 -4.45 11.36
CA GLU A 84 -19.46 -3.19 11.79
C GLU A 84 -20.25 -2.51 10.66
N TRP A 85 -19.67 -2.51 9.47
CA TRP A 85 -20.26 -1.82 8.31
C TRP A 85 -20.99 -2.76 7.35
N ASN A 86 -21.18 -4.03 7.73
CA ASN A 86 -21.80 -5.07 6.89
C ASN A 86 -21.20 -5.11 5.47
N LYS A 87 -19.87 -5.13 5.39
CA LYS A 87 -19.08 -5.16 4.14
C LYS A 87 -18.36 -6.50 3.99
N LYS A 88 -18.00 -6.82 2.75
CA LYS A 88 -17.13 -7.96 2.42
C LYS A 88 -15.93 -7.44 1.62
N GLN A 89 -15.10 -6.65 2.27
CA GLN A 89 -14.00 -5.92 1.65
C GLN A 89 -12.65 -6.54 1.97
N VAL A 90 -11.82 -6.71 0.95
CA VAL A 90 -10.37 -6.83 1.09
C VAL A 90 -9.73 -5.48 0.79
N ARG A 91 -8.86 -5.04 1.68
CA ARG A 91 -8.08 -3.82 1.51
C ARG A 91 -6.78 -4.13 0.77
N PHE A 92 -6.34 -3.21 -0.09
CA PHE A 92 -4.95 -3.20 -0.54
C PHE A 92 -4.22 -2.02 0.10
N GLY A 93 -3.01 -2.26 0.59
CA GLY A 93 -2.12 -1.25 1.16
C GLY A 93 -0.67 -1.55 0.80
N TRP A 94 0.27 -0.68 1.17
CA TRP A 94 1.68 -0.83 0.80
C TRP A 94 1.86 -1.15 -0.69
N LEU A 95 1.02 -0.55 -1.54
CA LEU A 95 1.07 -0.74 -2.99
C LEU A 95 2.17 0.16 -3.55
N ASP A 96 3.25 -0.47 -3.99
CA ASP A 96 4.34 0.21 -4.68
C ASP A 96 4.78 -0.62 -5.89
N PHE A 97 5.00 0.03 -7.02
CA PHE A 97 5.36 -0.66 -8.26
C PHE A 97 6.10 0.27 -9.23
N LYS A 98 6.91 -0.34 -10.12
CA LYS A 98 7.51 0.35 -11.26
C LYS A 98 6.44 0.62 -12.32
N ASP A 99 6.62 1.69 -13.10
CA ASP A 99 5.68 2.11 -14.15
C ASP A 99 5.55 1.05 -15.27
N ASP A 100 4.74 0.03 -14.99
CA ASP A 100 4.36 -1.05 -15.90
C ASP A 100 2.97 -1.54 -15.49
N LEU A 101 1.99 -1.38 -16.39
CA LEU A 101 0.60 -1.76 -16.13
C LEU A 101 0.44 -3.25 -15.79
N GLN A 102 1.26 -4.12 -16.39
CA GLN A 102 1.23 -5.56 -16.10
C GLN A 102 1.63 -5.85 -14.64
N VAL A 103 2.51 -5.04 -14.06
CA VAL A 103 2.91 -5.18 -12.66
C VAL A 103 1.77 -4.79 -11.73
N SER A 104 1.15 -3.62 -11.94
CA SER A 104 0.04 -3.16 -11.10
C SER A 104 -1.17 -4.07 -11.22
N GLU A 105 -1.54 -4.51 -12.43
CA GLU A 105 -2.63 -5.48 -12.66
C GLU A 105 -2.37 -6.80 -11.93
N ALA A 106 -1.15 -7.35 -12.03
CA ALA A 106 -0.81 -8.60 -11.37
C ALA A 106 -0.87 -8.49 -9.83
N LEU A 107 -0.44 -7.34 -9.26
CA LEU A 107 -0.51 -7.08 -7.83
C LEU A 107 -1.95 -6.95 -7.34
N ILE A 108 -2.77 -6.17 -8.02
CA ILE A 108 -4.19 -5.99 -7.68
C ILE A 108 -4.96 -7.30 -7.83
N GLU A 109 -4.72 -8.07 -8.91
CA GLU A 109 -5.35 -9.39 -9.06
C GLU A 109 -4.92 -10.37 -7.98
N ALA A 110 -3.68 -10.30 -7.48
CA ALA A 110 -3.25 -11.13 -6.35
C ALA A 110 -4.04 -10.80 -5.08
N VAL A 111 -4.29 -9.51 -4.79
CA VAL A 111 -5.14 -9.07 -3.68
C VAL A 111 -6.58 -9.56 -3.87
N ALA A 112 -7.14 -9.33 -5.05
CA ALA A 112 -8.52 -9.71 -5.37
C ALA A 112 -8.72 -11.24 -5.30
N SER A 113 -7.78 -12.02 -5.83
CA SER A 113 -7.81 -13.48 -5.79
C SER A 113 -7.71 -14.02 -4.36
N TRP A 114 -6.81 -13.47 -3.54
CA TRP A 114 -6.72 -13.83 -2.14
C TRP A 114 -8.00 -13.46 -1.37
N GLY A 115 -8.53 -12.25 -1.58
CA GLY A 115 -9.78 -11.79 -0.97
C GLY A 115 -10.97 -12.66 -1.35
N ARG A 116 -11.13 -13.02 -2.63
CA ARG A 116 -12.17 -13.97 -3.09
C ARG A 116 -12.07 -15.33 -2.39
N GLY A 117 -10.84 -15.82 -2.20
CA GLY A 117 -10.58 -17.05 -1.46
C GLY A 117 -11.02 -17.01 0.00
N GLN A 118 -11.13 -15.80 0.58
CA GLN A 118 -11.62 -15.53 1.95
C GLN A 118 -13.08 -15.06 1.96
N GLY A 119 -13.79 -15.11 0.84
CA GLY A 119 -15.20 -14.73 0.74
C GLY A 119 -15.46 -13.23 0.61
N MET A 120 -14.43 -12.43 0.30
CA MET A 120 -14.60 -11.01 0.03
C MET A 120 -15.11 -10.79 -1.39
N THR A 121 -15.93 -9.75 -1.58
CA THR A 121 -16.56 -9.39 -2.86
C THR A 121 -16.16 -8.02 -3.37
N GLU A 122 -15.53 -7.22 -2.53
CA GLU A 122 -15.08 -5.86 -2.86
C GLU A 122 -13.59 -5.71 -2.55
N ILE A 123 -12.90 -4.87 -3.34
CA ILE A 123 -11.52 -4.44 -3.10
C ILE A 123 -11.50 -2.94 -2.89
N VAL A 124 -10.82 -2.47 -1.85
CA VAL A 124 -10.75 -1.06 -1.48
C VAL A 124 -9.32 -0.69 -1.06
N GLY A 125 -8.92 0.54 -1.31
CA GLY A 125 -7.59 1.03 -0.89
C GLY A 125 -7.09 2.22 -1.72
N PRO A 126 -5.87 2.65 -1.44
CA PRO A 126 -4.92 2.11 -0.43
C PRO A 126 -5.37 2.34 1.01
N LEU A 127 -5.44 1.28 1.81
CA LEU A 127 -5.80 1.32 3.24
C LEU A 127 -4.89 0.37 4.03
N GLY A 128 -4.59 0.73 5.27
CA GLY A 128 -3.87 -0.12 6.21
C GLY A 128 -4.76 -1.07 7.02
N PHE A 129 -4.22 -1.57 8.13
CA PHE A 129 -4.95 -2.42 9.08
C PHE A 129 -6.07 -1.63 9.77
N THR A 130 -5.79 -0.38 10.12
CA THR A 130 -6.70 0.54 10.80
C THR A 130 -6.61 1.92 10.15
N ASP A 131 -7.49 2.83 10.55
CA ASP A 131 -7.52 4.25 10.18
C ASP A 131 -6.35 5.07 10.77
N MET A 132 -5.53 4.45 11.61
CA MET A 132 -4.28 5.06 12.10
C MET A 132 -3.08 4.76 11.19
N ASP A 133 -3.23 3.88 10.23
CA ASP A 133 -2.23 3.63 9.21
C ASP A 133 -2.37 4.66 8.06
N ARG A 134 -1.37 4.70 7.21
CA ARG A 134 -1.41 5.59 6.04
C ARG A 134 -2.46 5.11 5.04
N GLU A 135 -3.24 6.05 4.57
CA GLU A 135 -4.36 5.82 3.66
C GLU A 135 -4.23 6.68 2.40
N GLY A 136 -4.98 6.30 1.38
CA GLY A 136 -5.13 7.07 0.16
C GLY A 136 -3.94 6.97 -0.80
N MET A 137 -4.15 7.59 -1.95
CA MET A 137 -3.20 7.69 -3.05
C MET A 137 -3.05 9.16 -3.40
N LEU A 138 -1.80 9.65 -3.50
CA LEU A 138 -1.52 11.01 -3.92
C LEU A 138 -2.00 11.21 -5.36
N VAL A 139 -2.85 12.20 -5.58
CA VAL A 139 -3.40 12.57 -6.89
C VAL A 139 -2.99 13.97 -7.34
N GLU A 140 -2.62 14.83 -6.38
CA GLU A 140 -2.11 16.19 -6.61
C GLU A 140 -0.97 16.49 -5.64
N GLY A 141 -0.15 17.49 -5.93
CA GLY A 141 0.94 17.91 -5.04
C GLY A 141 2.20 17.03 -5.13
N PHE A 142 2.44 16.31 -6.23
CA PHE A 142 3.62 15.44 -6.43
C PHE A 142 4.98 16.16 -6.25
N HIS A 143 4.99 17.48 -6.25
CA HIS A 143 6.16 18.32 -6.04
C HIS A 143 6.27 18.87 -4.62
N GLU A 144 5.34 18.53 -3.75
CA GLU A 144 5.39 18.84 -2.33
C GLU A 144 6.07 17.69 -1.58
N LYS A 145 6.81 18.05 -0.54
CA LYS A 145 7.46 17.04 0.30
C LYS A 145 6.41 16.38 1.19
N SER A 146 6.26 15.07 1.07
CA SER A 146 5.32 14.30 1.91
C SER A 146 5.67 14.40 3.39
N THR A 147 4.70 14.13 4.25
CA THR A 147 4.95 13.89 5.67
C THR A 147 5.12 12.39 5.94
N MET A 148 5.54 12.03 7.14
CA MET A 148 5.68 10.62 7.51
C MET A 148 4.33 9.89 7.68
N TYR A 149 3.22 10.62 7.69
CA TYR A 149 1.88 10.08 7.92
C TYR A 149 1.06 9.91 6.64
N VAL A 150 1.55 10.37 5.49
CA VAL A 150 0.86 10.26 4.20
C VAL A 150 1.65 9.39 3.23
N ASN A 151 0.92 8.74 2.33
CA ASN A 151 1.54 8.03 1.23
C ASN A 151 2.07 9.02 0.20
N TYR A 152 3.31 8.80 -0.26
CA TYR A 152 3.81 9.37 -1.50
C TYR A 152 3.79 8.28 -2.56
N ASN A 153 3.32 8.62 -3.75
CA ASN A 153 3.40 7.76 -4.93
C ASN A 153 3.73 8.59 -6.18
N PHE A 154 4.19 7.92 -7.22
CA PHE A 154 4.46 8.57 -8.50
C PHE A 154 3.16 8.94 -9.24
N PRO A 155 3.21 9.93 -10.17
CA PRO A 155 2.03 10.40 -10.91
C PRO A 155 1.33 9.35 -11.76
N TYR A 156 1.99 8.26 -12.13
CA TYR A 156 1.39 7.18 -12.93
C TYR A 156 0.42 6.29 -12.13
N TYR A 157 0.45 6.30 -10.79
CA TYR A 157 -0.41 5.43 -9.97
C TYR A 157 -1.91 5.64 -10.21
N PRO A 158 -2.45 6.89 -10.15
CA PRO A 158 -3.87 7.11 -10.45
C PRO A 158 -4.26 6.62 -11.84
N GLN A 159 -3.41 6.82 -12.85
CA GLN A 159 -3.67 6.36 -14.22
C GLN A 159 -3.78 4.84 -14.32
N HIS A 160 -2.95 4.10 -13.56
CA HIS A 160 -3.05 2.64 -13.48
C HIS A 160 -4.35 2.20 -12.79
N MET A 161 -4.77 2.89 -11.72
CA MET A 161 -6.05 2.58 -11.06
C MET A 161 -7.23 2.82 -12.01
N ASP A 162 -7.25 3.94 -12.73
CA ASP A 162 -8.28 4.25 -13.73
C ASP A 162 -8.33 3.16 -14.83
N SER A 163 -7.16 2.69 -15.30
CA SER A 163 -7.06 1.62 -16.30
C SER A 163 -7.62 0.28 -15.81
N MET A 164 -7.61 0.05 -14.50
CA MET A 164 -8.19 -1.13 -13.85
C MET A 164 -9.63 -0.91 -13.37
N PHE A 165 -10.28 0.17 -13.80
CA PHE A 165 -11.67 0.52 -13.48
C PHE A 165 -11.94 0.76 -11.98
N PHE A 166 -10.95 1.21 -11.22
CA PHE A 166 -11.20 1.70 -9.89
C PHE A 166 -11.97 3.02 -9.92
N HIS A 167 -12.88 3.20 -8.98
CA HIS A 167 -13.60 4.45 -8.78
C HIS A 167 -13.12 5.12 -7.51
N LYS A 168 -12.99 6.44 -7.55
CA LYS A 168 -12.66 7.24 -6.40
C LYS A 168 -13.79 7.17 -5.37
N ASP A 169 -13.44 6.84 -4.13
CA ASP A 169 -14.37 6.75 -3.01
C ASP A 169 -14.41 8.07 -2.23
N ASN A 170 -13.25 8.61 -1.86
CA ASN A 170 -13.15 9.83 -1.06
C ASN A 170 -11.92 10.67 -1.43
N ASP A 171 -11.96 11.96 -1.09
CA ASP A 171 -10.82 12.87 -1.18
C ASP A 171 -10.34 13.28 0.22
N TRP A 172 -9.03 13.25 0.41
CA TRP A 172 -8.34 13.77 1.58
C TRP A 172 -7.58 15.03 1.18
N LEU A 173 -7.75 16.10 1.95
CA LEU A 173 -7.05 17.35 1.71
C LEU A 173 -5.98 17.57 2.79
N GLU A 174 -4.75 17.81 2.37
CA GLU A 174 -3.66 18.18 3.26
C GLU A 174 -3.41 19.70 3.19
N TYR A 175 -3.34 20.33 4.37
CA TYR A 175 -3.14 21.77 4.48
C TYR A 175 -1.80 22.11 5.12
N LYS A 176 -1.04 23.00 4.47
CA LYS A 176 0.18 23.57 5.02
C LYS A 176 -0.10 24.93 5.64
N VAL A 177 -0.06 25.00 6.95
CA VAL A 177 -0.32 26.24 7.70
C VAL A 177 0.99 26.79 8.26
N LYS A 178 1.24 28.09 8.03
CA LYS A 178 2.35 28.78 8.68
C LYS A 178 2.02 29.01 10.15
N VAL A 179 2.90 28.56 11.03
CA VAL A 179 2.77 28.89 12.46
C VAL A 179 2.94 30.42 12.61
N PRO A 180 1.95 31.14 13.13
CA PRO A 180 2.10 32.57 13.37
C PRO A 180 3.24 32.81 14.35
N ALA A 181 3.98 33.91 14.17
CA ALA A 181 4.95 34.33 15.16
C ALA A 181 4.22 34.54 16.48
N VAL A 182 4.60 33.78 17.50
CA VAL A 182 4.05 33.97 18.85
C VAL A 182 4.53 35.34 19.30
N THR A 183 3.60 36.28 19.41
CA THR A 183 3.90 37.54 20.08
C THR A 183 3.93 37.24 21.57
N PRO A 184 5.01 37.53 22.28
CA PRO A 184 5.12 37.27 23.72
C PRO A 184 4.10 38.08 24.53
#